data_5185a9b82db6e693854aaef454733e83
#
_entry.id   5185a9b82db6e693854aaef454733e83
#
_cell.length_a   1.000
_cell.length_b   1.000
_cell.length_c   1.000
_cell.angle_alpha   90.00
_cell.angle_beta   90.00
_cell.angle_gamma   90.00
#
_symmetry.space_group_name_H-M   'P 1'
#
loop_
_entity.id
_entity.type
_entity.pdbx_description
1 polymer ?
#
loop_
_entity_poly.entity_id
_entity_poly.type
_entity_poly.pdbx_seq_one_letter_code
_entity_poly.pdbx_strand_id
1 'polypeptide(L)'
;YGEGYENRIGFSGDVDSGDISVTISAVTMEDNGTYVCSVRLRNDFPSQSALLDLIVLVAPSKPECKILGTPQYGQTINLTCLSHEGSPAPKYTWKSYSVQNEPRLLPQAEGQQITLKNISADTSGFYICNSANSVGMESCNMTVSVVPPSMNIALYAGIIGGVVAAIVVIGIIAYCCCCRASKDTD
;
A
#
# COMPACT_ATOMS: atom_id res chain seq x y z
N TYR A 1 4.21 -19.67 34.62
CA TYR A 1 3.81 -19.42 33.24
C TYR A 1 4.22 -17.99 32.88
N GLY A 2 4.56 -17.73 31.60
CA GLY A 2 4.82 -16.39 31.12
C GLY A 2 3.56 -15.52 31.09
N GLU A 3 3.74 -14.20 31.03
CA GLU A 3 2.64 -13.24 30.90
C GLU A 3 1.81 -13.55 29.63
N GLY A 4 0.48 -13.54 29.74
CA GLY A 4 -0.47 -13.86 28.65
C GLY A 4 -0.90 -15.34 28.55
N TYR A 5 -0.36 -16.22 29.42
CA TYR A 5 -0.76 -17.62 29.44
C TYR A 5 -1.60 -18.01 30.67
N GLU A 6 -1.97 -17.04 31.51
CA GLU A 6 -2.81 -17.26 32.69
C GLU A 6 -4.15 -17.87 32.27
N ASN A 7 -4.50 -19.01 32.89
CA ASN A 7 -5.73 -19.76 32.62
C ASN A 7 -5.87 -20.34 31.18
N ARG A 8 -4.84 -20.24 30.35
CA ARG A 8 -4.86 -20.79 28.99
C ARG A 8 -3.99 -22.03 28.82
N ILE A 9 -3.01 -22.23 29.70
CA ILE A 9 -2.08 -23.36 29.65
C ILE A 9 -2.26 -24.27 30.88
N GLY A 10 -2.23 -25.56 30.67
CA GLY A 10 -2.31 -26.52 31.72
C GLY A 10 -1.81 -27.90 31.30
N PHE A 11 -1.51 -28.75 32.26
CA PHE A 11 -1.21 -30.14 31.98
C PHE A 11 -2.50 -30.84 31.50
N SER A 12 -2.39 -31.61 30.43
CA SER A 12 -3.47 -32.46 29.88
C SER A 12 -3.24 -33.94 30.15
N GLY A 13 -1.98 -34.31 30.48
CA GLY A 13 -1.63 -35.65 30.86
C GLY A 13 -1.68 -35.90 32.37
N ASP A 14 -1.56 -37.15 32.77
CA ASP A 14 -1.42 -37.57 34.15
C ASP A 14 0.05 -37.50 34.57
N VAL A 15 0.42 -36.43 35.25
CA VAL A 15 1.78 -36.15 35.69
C VAL A 15 2.36 -37.26 36.58
N ASP A 16 1.50 -37.93 37.40
CA ASP A 16 1.92 -39.00 38.29
C ASP A 16 2.27 -40.29 37.51
N SER A 17 1.72 -40.47 36.31
CA SER A 17 2.07 -41.54 35.39
C SER A 17 3.27 -41.21 34.51
N GLY A 18 3.79 -39.98 34.58
CA GLY A 18 4.90 -39.48 33.75
C GLY A 18 4.45 -38.81 32.46
N ASP A 19 3.14 -38.63 32.25
CA ASP A 19 2.63 -37.85 31.11
C ASP A 19 2.55 -36.36 31.46
N ILE A 20 3.51 -35.60 30.95
CA ILE A 20 3.66 -34.15 31.15
C ILE A 20 3.12 -33.35 29.95
N SER A 21 2.22 -33.92 29.17
CA SER A 21 1.57 -33.25 28.06
C SER A 21 0.89 -31.95 28.52
N VAL A 22 1.01 -30.91 27.67
CA VAL A 22 0.51 -29.57 27.94
C VAL A 22 -0.49 -29.18 26.85
N THR A 23 -1.59 -28.53 27.25
CA THR A 23 -2.56 -27.96 26.34
C THR A 23 -2.57 -26.44 26.48
N ILE A 24 -2.57 -25.76 25.36
CA ILE A 24 -2.79 -24.30 25.25
C ILE A 24 -4.18 -24.09 24.64
N SER A 25 -5.04 -23.41 25.37
CA SER A 25 -6.42 -23.09 24.95
C SER A 25 -6.49 -21.73 24.25
N ALA A 26 -7.49 -21.51 23.37
CA ALA A 26 -7.74 -20.24 22.69
C ALA A 26 -6.48 -19.68 22.01
N VAL A 27 -5.83 -20.51 21.18
CA VAL A 27 -4.57 -20.17 20.50
C VAL A 27 -4.78 -19.00 19.54
N THR A 28 -3.86 -18.04 19.57
CA THR A 28 -3.81 -16.84 18.71
C THR A 28 -2.49 -16.75 17.95
N MET A 29 -2.35 -15.79 17.04
CA MET A 29 -1.09 -15.57 16.31
C MET A 29 0.07 -15.15 17.25
N GLU A 30 -0.24 -14.58 18.41
CA GLU A 30 0.75 -14.19 19.42
C GLU A 30 1.41 -15.42 20.08
N ASP A 31 0.77 -16.59 19.96
CA ASP A 31 1.33 -17.85 20.44
C ASP A 31 2.37 -18.46 19.49
N ASN A 32 2.63 -17.85 18.31
CA ASN A 32 3.71 -18.27 17.43
C ASN A 32 5.05 -18.16 18.15
N GLY A 33 5.83 -19.22 18.13
CA GLY A 33 7.16 -19.19 18.72
C GLY A 33 7.75 -20.55 19.03
N THR A 34 8.96 -20.50 19.55
CA THR A 34 9.67 -21.69 20.02
C THR A 34 9.40 -21.91 21.49
N TYR A 35 8.84 -23.05 21.81
CA TYR A 35 8.57 -23.50 23.17
C TYR A 35 9.68 -24.43 23.65
N VAL A 36 10.13 -24.23 24.87
CA VAL A 36 11.13 -25.09 25.52
C VAL A 36 10.43 -25.88 26.61
N CYS A 37 10.36 -27.17 26.44
CA CYS A 37 9.94 -28.09 27.51
C CYS A 37 11.18 -28.56 28.29
N SER A 38 11.27 -28.21 29.54
CA SER A 38 12.39 -28.62 30.41
C SER A 38 11.86 -29.49 31.55
N VAL A 39 12.40 -30.70 31.69
CA VAL A 39 12.07 -31.64 32.74
C VAL A 39 13.26 -31.78 33.67
N ARG A 40 13.02 -31.59 34.98
CA ARG A 40 14.00 -31.86 36.04
C ARG A 40 13.47 -32.94 36.93
N LEU A 41 14.10 -34.11 36.90
CA LEU A 41 13.84 -35.16 37.84
C LEU A 41 14.62 -34.89 39.14
N ARG A 42 14.04 -35.34 40.28
CA ARG A 42 14.55 -34.97 41.61
C ARG A 42 15.98 -35.37 41.89
N ASN A 43 16.48 -36.41 41.21
CA ASN A 43 17.78 -37.01 41.40
C ASN A 43 18.66 -37.07 40.15
N ASP A 44 18.21 -36.46 39.05
CA ASP A 44 18.96 -36.48 37.79
C ASP A 44 19.55 -35.10 37.43
N PHE A 45 20.83 -35.08 37.11
CA PHE A 45 21.50 -33.98 36.44
C PHE A 45 22.21 -34.54 35.19
N PRO A 46 22.05 -33.87 34.05
CA PRO A 46 21.43 -32.59 33.75
C PRO A 46 19.93 -32.71 33.42
N SER A 47 19.19 -31.57 33.55
CA SER A 47 17.79 -31.48 33.09
C SER A 47 17.71 -31.76 31.59
N GLN A 48 16.72 -32.56 31.19
CA GLN A 48 16.45 -32.78 29.77
C GLN A 48 15.52 -31.67 29.26
N SER A 49 15.78 -31.18 28.04
CA SER A 49 14.95 -30.19 27.38
C SER A 49 14.70 -30.54 25.93
N ALA A 50 13.50 -30.21 25.45
CA ALA A 50 13.10 -30.34 24.06
C ALA A 50 12.59 -28.99 23.57
N LEU A 51 12.87 -28.70 22.30
CA LEU A 51 12.40 -27.53 21.59
C LEU A 51 11.23 -27.91 20.69
N LEU A 52 10.20 -27.09 20.67
CA LEU A 52 9.02 -27.24 19.81
C LEU A 52 8.68 -25.87 19.19
N ASP A 53 8.61 -25.82 17.87
CA ASP A 53 8.15 -24.64 17.16
C ASP A 53 6.64 -24.75 16.90
N LEU A 54 5.88 -23.82 17.49
CA LEU A 54 4.44 -23.69 17.26
C LEU A 54 4.20 -22.60 16.21
N ILE A 55 3.54 -22.98 15.12
CA ILE A 55 3.11 -22.06 14.07
C ILE A 55 1.58 -22.10 13.99
N VAL A 56 0.95 -21.00 14.36
CA VAL A 56 -0.50 -20.82 14.23
C VAL A 56 -0.82 -20.40 12.81
N LEU A 57 -1.60 -21.21 12.11
CA LEU A 57 -1.92 -20.99 10.70
C LEU A 57 -3.21 -20.16 10.58
N VAL A 58 -3.11 -18.97 9.95
CA VAL A 58 -4.22 -18.05 9.72
C VAL A 58 -4.15 -17.56 8.27
N ALA A 59 -5.29 -17.65 7.56
CA ALA A 59 -5.39 -17.08 6.22
C ALA A 59 -5.19 -15.55 6.25
N PRO A 60 -4.67 -14.92 5.19
CA PRO A 60 -4.59 -13.48 5.12
C PRO A 60 -5.99 -12.85 5.24
N SER A 61 -6.12 -11.78 6.01
CA SER A 61 -7.30 -10.93 5.92
C SER A 61 -7.35 -10.23 4.57
N LYS A 62 -8.55 -9.81 4.13
CA LYS A 62 -8.70 -9.03 2.91
C LYS A 62 -7.77 -7.81 2.93
N PRO A 63 -6.85 -7.67 1.96
CA PRO A 63 -5.88 -6.59 2.01
C PRO A 63 -6.51 -5.22 1.76
N GLU A 64 -5.98 -4.22 2.43
CA GLU A 64 -6.26 -2.81 2.16
C GLU A 64 -5.32 -2.32 1.06
N CYS A 65 -5.91 -1.80 -0.02
CA CYS A 65 -5.19 -1.21 -1.15
C CYS A 65 -5.24 0.32 -1.09
N LYS A 66 -4.08 1.00 -1.24
CA LYS A 66 -4.01 2.48 -1.26
C LYS A 66 -3.11 2.98 -2.38
N ILE A 67 -3.46 4.15 -2.93
CA ILE A 67 -2.62 4.91 -3.84
C ILE A 67 -1.96 6.03 -3.04
N LEU A 68 -0.63 6.07 -3.05
CA LEU A 68 0.15 7.12 -2.41
C LEU A 68 0.76 8.01 -3.48
N GLY A 69 0.51 9.31 -3.39
CA GLY A 69 0.89 10.30 -4.38
C GLY A 69 -0.29 10.77 -5.23
N THR A 70 -0.03 11.73 -6.10
CA THR A 70 -1.04 12.32 -6.99
C THR A 70 -0.93 11.69 -8.37
N PRO A 71 -1.97 11.05 -8.92
CA PRO A 71 -1.92 10.39 -10.22
C PRO A 71 -2.02 11.41 -11.37
N GLN A 72 -0.97 12.20 -11.57
CA GLN A 72 -0.82 13.16 -12.67
C GLN A 72 0.31 12.76 -13.59
N TYR A 73 0.24 13.17 -14.87
CA TYR A 73 1.27 12.86 -15.86
C TYR A 73 2.67 13.25 -15.37
N GLY A 74 3.62 12.34 -15.58
CA GLY A 74 5.02 12.53 -15.24
C GLY A 74 5.34 12.30 -13.75
N GLN A 75 4.34 12.14 -12.88
CA GLN A 75 4.55 11.91 -11.46
C GLN A 75 4.93 10.45 -11.16
N THR A 76 5.36 10.23 -9.93
CA THR A 76 5.58 8.90 -9.37
C THR A 76 4.55 8.64 -8.31
N ILE A 77 3.87 7.51 -8.37
CA ILE A 77 2.92 7.05 -7.36
C ILE A 77 3.34 5.68 -6.82
N ASN A 78 2.95 5.39 -5.59
CA ASN A 78 3.12 4.09 -4.99
C ASN A 78 1.76 3.45 -4.77
N LEU A 79 1.63 2.19 -5.12
CA LEU A 79 0.48 1.37 -4.78
C LEU A 79 0.86 0.49 -3.62
N THR A 80 0.07 0.50 -2.55
CA THR A 80 0.31 -0.31 -1.36
C THR A 80 -0.80 -1.32 -1.15
N CYS A 81 -0.44 -2.45 -0.56
CA CYS A 81 -1.33 -3.57 -0.29
C CYS A 81 -0.93 -4.20 1.04
N LEU A 82 -1.83 -4.24 2.00
CA LEU A 82 -1.56 -4.73 3.34
C LEU A 82 -2.73 -5.53 3.91
N SER A 83 -2.48 -6.78 4.23
CA SER A 83 -3.35 -7.59 5.10
C SER A 83 -2.94 -7.39 6.55
N HIS A 84 -3.91 -7.20 7.43
CA HIS A 84 -3.67 -7.01 8.86
C HIS A 84 -3.50 -8.32 9.62
N GLU A 85 -3.94 -9.42 9.02
CA GLU A 85 -3.82 -10.76 9.57
C GLU A 85 -3.21 -11.70 8.54
N GLY A 86 -2.67 -12.81 9.02
CA GLY A 86 -2.11 -13.89 8.23
C GLY A 86 -0.85 -14.48 8.86
N SER A 87 -0.88 -15.78 9.09
CA SER A 87 0.26 -16.54 9.63
C SER A 87 0.40 -17.87 8.87
N PRO A 88 1.55 -18.16 8.28
CA PRO A 88 2.74 -17.32 8.10
C PRO A 88 2.46 -15.98 7.39
N ALA A 89 3.37 -15.02 7.53
CA ALA A 89 3.23 -13.70 6.92
C ALA A 89 2.92 -13.80 5.42
N PRO A 90 1.90 -13.08 4.91
CA PRO A 90 1.49 -13.17 3.52
C PRO A 90 2.56 -12.64 2.55
N LYS A 91 2.62 -13.24 1.36
CA LYS A 91 3.33 -12.72 0.20
C LYS A 91 2.35 -11.95 -0.68
N TYR A 92 2.82 -10.83 -1.24
CA TYR A 92 2.01 -9.95 -2.07
C TYR A 92 2.45 -10.02 -3.52
N THR A 93 1.47 -10.17 -4.42
CA THR A 93 1.71 -10.16 -5.87
C THR A 93 0.71 -9.25 -6.56
N TRP A 94 1.16 -8.58 -7.62
CA TRP A 94 0.38 -7.59 -8.34
C TRP A 94 0.10 -8.01 -9.78
N LYS A 95 -1.11 -7.71 -10.23
CA LYS A 95 -1.52 -7.80 -11.64
C LYS A 95 -2.04 -6.45 -12.08
N SER A 96 -1.78 -6.09 -13.34
CA SER A 96 -2.26 -4.85 -13.95
C SER A 96 -3.03 -5.14 -15.22
N TYR A 97 -4.10 -4.37 -15.42
CA TYR A 97 -4.93 -4.42 -16.60
C TYR A 97 -5.15 -3.00 -17.14
N SER A 98 -5.24 -2.87 -18.46
CA SER A 98 -5.59 -1.62 -19.10
C SER A 98 -7.05 -1.22 -18.81
N VAL A 99 -7.45 -0.03 -19.25
CA VAL A 99 -8.87 0.40 -19.18
C VAL A 99 -9.79 -0.46 -20.07
N GLN A 100 -9.21 -1.16 -21.08
CA GLN A 100 -9.89 -2.14 -21.91
C GLN A 100 -9.88 -3.57 -21.32
N ASN A 101 -9.37 -3.71 -20.08
CA ASN A 101 -9.25 -4.98 -19.38
C ASN A 101 -8.22 -5.94 -19.99
N GLU A 102 -7.22 -5.43 -20.70
CA GLU A 102 -6.11 -6.22 -21.24
C GLU A 102 -4.98 -6.34 -20.20
N PRO A 103 -4.40 -7.53 -19.99
CA PRO A 103 -3.34 -7.74 -19.04
C PRO A 103 -2.06 -6.99 -19.44
N ARG A 104 -1.40 -6.38 -18.46
CA ARG A 104 -0.14 -5.66 -18.65
C ARG A 104 0.95 -6.19 -17.73
N LEU A 105 2.18 -6.16 -18.22
CA LEU A 105 3.35 -6.49 -17.42
C LEU A 105 3.71 -5.33 -16.50
N LEU A 106 4.01 -5.66 -15.24
CA LEU A 106 4.53 -4.72 -14.26
C LEU A 106 6.04 -4.92 -14.14
N PRO A 107 6.84 -3.83 -14.10
CA PRO A 107 8.29 -3.93 -13.86
C PRO A 107 8.62 -4.57 -12.51
N GLN A 108 7.76 -4.35 -11.52
CA GLN A 108 7.80 -4.98 -10.21
C GLN A 108 6.39 -5.50 -9.90
N ALA A 109 6.27 -6.80 -9.75
CA ALA A 109 4.97 -7.46 -9.51
C ALA A 109 4.88 -8.11 -8.13
N GLU A 110 5.88 -7.93 -7.27
CA GLU A 110 5.94 -8.54 -5.94
C GLU A 110 6.23 -7.50 -4.85
N GLY A 111 5.71 -7.77 -3.66
CA GLY A 111 5.90 -6.95 -2.46
C GLY A 111 4.67 -6.16 -2.04
N GLN A 112 4.69 -5.68 -0.81
CA GLN A 112 3.59 -4.87 -0.23
C GLN A 112 3.39 -3.54 -0.96
N GLN A 113 4.40 -3.06 -1.67
CA GLN A 113 4.37 -1.81 -2.39
C GLN A 113 5.01 -1.97 -3.75
N ILE A 114 4.38 -1.40 -4.76
CA ILE A 114 4.96 -1.20 -6.09
C ILE A 114 5.01 0.28 -6.42
N THR A 115 6.05 0.69 -7.16
CA THR A 115 6.28 2.08 -7.55
C THR A 115 6.07 2.23 -9.05
N LEU A 116 5.15 3.11 -9.44
CA LEU A 116 4.90 3.47 -10.82
C LEU A 116 5.54 4.83 -11.08
N LYS A 117 6.60 4.86 -11.90
CA LYS A 117 7.37 6.07 -12.22
C LYS A 117 6.93 6.66 -13.54
N ASN A 118 6.99 7.99 -13.64
CA ASN A 118 6.69 8.73 -14.87
C ASN A 118 5.36 8.30 -15.49
N ILE A 119 4.31 8.30 -14.68
CA ILE A 119 3.00 7.82 -15.08
C ILE A 119 2.39 8.64 -16.22
N SER A 120 1.67 7.95 -17.10
CA SER A 120 1.02 8.50 -18.30
C SER A 120 -0.40 7.94 -18.44
N ALA A 121 -1.09 8.30 -19.52
CA ALA A 121 -2.41 7.75 -19.82
C ALA A 121 -2.40 6.21 -19.85
N ASP A 122 -1.32 5.61 -20.36
CA ASP A 122 -1.16 4.15 -20.43
C ASP A 122 -1.03 3.50 -19.03
N THR A 123 -0.71 4.28 -18.01
CA THR A 123 -0.67 3.78 -16.62
C THR A 123 -2.07 3.65 -16.03
N SER A 124 -3.06 4.35 -16.60
CA SER A 124 -4.45 4.23 -16.16
C SER A 124 -4.99 2.83 -16.36
N GLY A 125 -5.79 2.34 -15.43
CA GLY A 125 -6.37 1.01 -15.49
C GLY A 125 -6.59 0.40 -14.11
N PHE A 126 -6.69 -0.93 -14.09
CA PHE A 126 -6.99 -1.71 -12.90
C PHE A 126 -5.74 -2.39 -12.38
N TYR A 127 -5.56 -2.36 -11.08
CA TYR A 127 -4.47 -3.01 -10.38
C TYR A 127 -5.06 -3.91 -9.30
N ILE A 128 -4.66 -5.18 -9.32
CA ILE A 128 -5.12 -6.20 -8.39
C ILE A 128 -3.93 -6.64 -7.57
N CYS A 129 -4.02 -6.53 -6.26
CA CYS A 129 -3.08 -7.12 -5.34
C CYS A 129 -3.66 -8.40 -4.76
N ASN A 130 -2.87 -9.47 -4.79
CA ASN A 130 -3.15 -10.71 -4.10
C ASN A 130 -2.23 -10.83 -2.88
N SER A 131 -2.81 -11.12 -1.75
CA SER A 131 -2.14 -11.44 -0.48
C SER A 131 -2.33 -12.92 -0.21
N ALA A 132 -1.27 -13.70 -0.16
CA ALA A 132 -1.34 -15.16 -0.06
C ALA A 132 -0.33 -15.72 0.92
N ASN A 133 -0.73 -16.76 1.66
CA ASN A 133 0.14 -17.61 2.44
C ASN A 133 -0.21 -19.10 2.19
N SER A 134 0.34 -20.02 2.99
CA SER A 134 0.07 -21.47 2.88
C SER A 134 -1.38 -21.85 3.24
N VAL A 135 -2.14 -20.96 3.84
CA VAL A 135 -3.51 -21.22 4.33
C VAL A 135 -4.57 -20.73 3.36
N GLY A 136 -4.32 -19.57 2.72
CA GLY A 136 -5.31 -18.98 1.83
C GLY A 136 -4.77 -17.78 1.05
N MET A 137 -5.66 -17.19 0.26
CA MET A 137 -5.39 -16.02 -0.56
C MET A 137 -6.60 -15.09 -0.53
N GLU A 138 -6.31 -13.81 -0.35
CA GLU A 138 -7.28 -12.71 -0.46
C GLU A 138 -6.76 -11.65 -1.42
N SER A 139 -7.65 -10.84 -1.97
CA SER A 139 -7.27 -9.81 -2.92
C SER A 139 -8.01 -8.50 -2.74
N CYS A 140 -7.37 -7.41 -3.15
CA CYS A 140 -8.01 -6.12 -3.37
C CYS A 140 -7.74 -5.61 -4.78
N ASN A 141 -8.66 -4.81 -5.29
CA ASN A 141 -8.54 -4.12 -6.57
C ASN A 141 -8.60 -2.61 -6.36
N MET A 142 -7.93 -1.88 -7.22
CA MET A 142 -7.97 -0.44 -7.26
C MET A 142 -7.91 0.06 -8.70
N THR A 143 -8.48 1.23 -8.95
CA THR A 143 -8.44 1.89 -10.25
C THR A 143 -7.49 3.08 -10.15
N VAL A 144 -6.50 3.12 -11.02
CA VAL A 144 -5.62 4.27 -11.21
C VAL A 144 -6.11 5.05 -12.43
N SER A 145 -6.44 6.34 -12.23
CA SER A 145 -6.83 7.26 -13.30
C SER A 145 -5.82 8.39 -13.33
N VAL A 146 -4.97 8.39 -14.34
CA VAL A 146 -3.93 9.42 -14.51
C VAL A 146 -4.51 10.60 -15.27
N VAL A 147 -4.44 11.80 -14.67
CA VAL A 147 -4.97 13.02 -15.23
C VAL A 147 -3.83 13.98 -15.60
N PRO A 148 -4.03 14.86 -16.60
CA PRO A 148 -3.08 15.93 -16.89
C PRO A 148 -2.95 16.85 -15.65
N PRO A 149 -1.79 17.49 -15.45
CA PRO A 149 -1.61 18.47 -14.39
C PRO A 149 -2.66 19.57 -14.57
N SER A 150 -3.31 19.97 -13.47
CA SER A 150 -4.32 21.03 -13.50
C SER A 150 -3.68 22.31 -14.06
N MET A 151 -4.16 22.80 -15.19
CA MET A 151 -3.73 24.08 -15.72
C MET A 151 -4.20 25.16 -14.76
N ASN A 152 -3.28 26.03 -14.31
CA ASN A 152 -3.62 27.20 -13.52
C ASN A 152 -4.42 28.19 -14.39
N ILE A 153 -5.73 28.01 -14.44
CA ILE A 153 -6.65 28.87 -15.23
C ILE A 153 -6.45 30.34 -14.86
N ALA A 154 -6.17 30.63 -13.58
CA ALA A 154 -5.87 32.00 -13.12
C ALA A 154 -4.62 32.59 -13.78
N LEU A 155 -3.55 31.80 -14.00
CA LEU A 155 -2.35 32.26 -14.67
C LEU A 155 -2.62 32.59 -16.15
N TYR A 156 -3.35 31.71 -16.85
CA TYR A 156 -3.69 31.93 -18.25
C TYR A 156 -4.67 33.10 -18.44
N ALA A 157 -5.67 33.24 -17.55
CA ALA A 157 -6.58 34.38 -17.56
C ALA A 157 -5.82 35.70 -17.32
N GLY A 158 -4.83 35.75 -16.45
CA GLY A 158 -3.97 36.91 -16.23
C GLY A 158 -3.14 37.28 -17.44
N ILE A 159 -2.52 36.30 -18.12
CA ILE A 159 -1.73 36.51 -19.33
C ILE A 159 -2.62 37.03 -20.46
N ILE A 160 -3.76 36.40 -20.71
CA ILE A 160 -4.68 36.81 -21.78
C ILE A 160 -5.22 38.23 -21.50
N GLY A 161 -5.66 38.51 -20.25
CA GLY A 161 -6.12 39.84 -19.86
C GLY A 161 -5.05 40.93 -20.02
N GLY A 162 -3.82 40.62 -19.64
CA GLY A 162 -2.68 41.54 -19.82
C GLY A 162 -2.36 41.85 -21.29
N VAL A 163 -2.39 40.85 -22.17
CA VAL A 163 -2.16 41.01 -23.62
C VAL A 163 -3.27 41.84 -24.24
N VAL A 164 -4.52 41.58 -23.92
CA VAL A 164 -5.67 42.36 -24.42
C VAL A 164 -5.59 43.83 -23.97
N ALA A 165 -5.27 44.08 -22.70
CA ALA A 165 -5.10 45.43 -22.18
C ALA A 165 -3.98 46.18 -22.88
N ALA A 166 -2.83 45.52 -23.14
CA ALA A 166 -1.72 46.09 -23.86
C ALA A 166 -2.09 46.47 -25.31
N ILE A 167 -2.81 45.63 -26.03
CA ILE A 167 -3.28 45.89 -27.38
C ILE A 167 -4.23 47.08 -27.39
N VAL A 168 -5.15 47.21 -26.46
CA VAL A 168 -6.09 48.33 -26.33
C VAL A 168 -5.30 49.62 -26.08
N VAL A 169 -4.33 49.63 -25.17
CA VAL A 169 -3.52 50.82 -24.87
C VAL A 169 -2.71 51.25 -26.09
N ILE A 170 -2.09 50.33 -26.81
CA ILE A 170 -1.35 50.65 -28.07
C ILE A 170 -2.32 51.22 -29.12
N GLY A 171 -3.52 50.64 -29.26
CA GLY A 171 -4.51 51.14 -30.19
C GLY A 171 -4.95 52.58 -29.88
N ILE A 172 -5.17 52.91 -28.60
CA ILE A 172 -5.50 54.24 -28.15
C ILE A 172 -4.38 55.26 -28.45
N ILE A 173 -3.14 54.86 -28.15
CA ILE A 173 -1.95 55.71 -28.40
C ILE A 173 -1.82 55.98 -29.92
N ALA A 174 -1.94 54.94 -30.74
CA ALA A 174 -1.88 55.08 -32.19
C ALA A 174 -3.01 56.01 -32.73
N TYR A 175 -4.24 55.82 -32.24
CA TYR A 175 -5.37 56.68 -32.60
C TYR A 175 -5.15 58.14 -32.20
N CYS A 176 -4.66 58.40 -30.98
CA CYS A 176 -4.36 59.75 -30.52
C CYS A 176 -3.23 60.40 -31.33
N CYS A 177 -2.17 59.64 -31.68
CA CYS A 177 -1.10 60.16 -32.52
C CYS A 177 -1.60 60.48 -33.93
N CYS A 178 -2.41 59.64 -34.56
CA CYS A 178 -2.96 59.91 -35.87
C CYS A 178 -3.91 61.10 -35.87
N CYS A 179 -4.76 61.26 -34.85
CA CYS A 179 -5.67 62.42 -34.72
C CYS A 179 -4.88 63.73 -34.45
N ARG A 180 -3.70 63.66 -33.81
CA ARG A 180 -2.85 64.84 -33.58
C ARG A 180 -2.13 65.26 -34.83
N ALA A 181 -1.62 64.29 -35.60
CA ALA A 181 -0.95 64.56 -36.89
C ALA A 181 -1.90 65.17 -37.94
N SER A 182 -3.22 64.88 -37.85
CA SER A 182 -4.22 65.47 -38.77
C SER A 182 -4.63 66.91 -38.41
N LYS A 183 -4.28 67.41 -37.23
CA LYS A 183 -4.56 68.82 -36.81
C LYS A 183 -3.42 69.80 -37.13
N ASP A 184 -2.26 69.29 -37.39
CA ASP A 184 -1.06 70.13 -37.74
C ASP A 184 -0.92 70.38 -39.28
N THR A 185 -1.93 69.96 -40.06
CA THR A 185 -1.87 70.09 -41.56
C THR A 185 -2.96 71.03 -42.12
N ASP A 186 -3.61 71.89 -41.31
CA ASP A 186 -4.48 72.97 -41.76
C ASP A 186 -3.90 74.32 -41.43
#